data_e6c0eb9607c5f533b46bf0ae94342d70
#
_entry.id   e6c0eb9607c5f533b46bf0ae94342d70
#
_cell.length_a   1.000
_cell.length_b   1.000
_cell.length_c   1.000
_cell.angle_alpha   90.00
_cell.angle_beta   90.00
_cell.angle_gamma   90.00
#
_symmetry.space_group_name_H-M   'P 1'
#
loop_
_entity.id
_entity.type
_entity.pdbx_description
1 polymer ?
#
loop_
_entity_poly.entity_id
_entity_poly.type
_entity_poly.pdbx_seq_one_letter_code
_entity_poly.pdbx_strand_id
1 'polypeptide(L)'
;HNEITKYDEAPKYAFQSKVGQSANVSQGYLSNGLFLDEAEIDRYNQQMGSTLGAGDIKYLNVSNMHGYDDDIVDISDWVWAKNPTVPEIVYGFGPSIRWKNLDFSFFFQGVAKTSLFMSGFHPFGDNSLRNVLQFVANDRWSPTNQNVDAKYPRLTRKTSLNNTNPGNSGRTSDYWMRDGSFLKLKNMELGYTFKRMRFYISGSNLLTFSKFDLWDPEQGGGSGLKSPTQRVFNVGFQMTFNN
;
A
#
# COMPACT_ATOMS: atom_id res chain seq x y z
N HIS A 1 -18.96 -0.33 3.76
CA HIS A 1 -18.74 1.01 3.22
C HIS A 1 -19.17 2.04 4.27
N ASN A 2 -18.32 2.98 4.58
CA ASN A 2 -18.64 4.16 5.39
C ASN A 2 -18.47 5.41 4.54
N GLU A 3 -19.30 6.42 4.81
CA GLU A 3 -19.30 7.69 4.08
C GLU A 3 -19.59 8.82 5.06
N ILE A 4 -18.85 9.90 4.96
CA ILE A 4 -19.09 11.11 5.74
C ILE A 4 -20.26 11.86 5.09
N THR A 5 -21.40 11.90 5.78
CA THR A 5 -22.60 12.57 5.28
C THR A 5 -22.66 14.04 5.67
N LYS A 6 -21.97 14.42 6.75
CA LYS A 6 -21.89 15.81 7.23
C LYS A 6 -20.55 16.02 7.94
N TYR A 7 -19.90 17.13 7.65
CA TYR A 7 -18.66 17.55 8.29
C TYR A 7 -18.63 19.07 8.37
N ASP A 8 -18.17 19.60 9.51
CA ASP A 8 -17.99 21.03 9.69
C ASP A 8 -16.65 21.45 9.10
N GLU A 9 -16.68 21.92 7.86
CA GLU A 9 -15.50 22.30 7.08
C GLU A 9 -15.82 23.48 6.16
N ALA A 10 -14.76 24.21 5.82
CA ALA A 10 -14.78 25.23 4.76
C ALA A 10 -13.67 24.91 3.75
N PRO A 11 -13.86 23.91 2.86
CA PRO A 11 -12.84 23.55 1.90
C PRO A 11 -12.62 24.71 0.90
N LYS A 12 -11.36 24.96 0.54
CA LYS A 12 -11.02 25.99 -0.46
C LYS A 12 -11.71 25.70 -1.80
N TYR A 13 -11.75 24.42 -2.17
CA TYR A 13 -12.35 23.93 -3.41
C TYR A 13 -13.34 22.77 -3.14
N ALA A 14 -14.37 22.65 -3.94
CA ALA A 14 -15.40 21.63 -3.77
C ALA A 14 -14.86 20.19 -3.80
N PHE A 15 -13.83 19.91 -4.62
CA PHE A 15 -13.21 18.59 -4.71
C PHE A 15 -12.43 18.19 -3.46
N GLN A 16 -12.13 19.14 -2.57
CA GLN A 16 -11.46 18.90 -1.30
C GLN A 16 -12.41 18.56 -0.14
N SER A 17 -13.72 18.67 -0.36
CA SER A 17 -14.71 18.35 0.69
C SER A 17 -14.60 16.92 1.17
N LYS A 18 -14.72 16.74 2.49
CA LYS A 18 -14.81 15.43 3.13
C LYS A 18 -16.16 14.76 2.97
N VAL A 19 -17.19 15.56 2.74
CA VAL A 19 -18.56 15.03 2.54
C VAL A 19 -18.59 14.15 1.29
N GLY A 20 -19.12 12.95 1.41
CA GLY A 20 -19.10 11.94 0.36
C GLY A 20 -17.87 11.03 0.36
N GLN A 21 -16.87 11.31 1.20
CA GLN A 21 -15.66 10.50 1.31
C GLN A 21 -15.75 9.46 2.42
N SER A 22 -14.94 8.39 2.32
CA SER A 22 -14.78 7.44 3.41
C SER A 22 -14.06 8.10 4.59
N ALA A 23 -14.45 7.77 5.82
CA ALA A 23 -13.85 8.34 7.04
C ALA A 23 -12.33 8.05 7.16
N ASN A 24 -11.86 6.98 6.54
CA ASN A 24 -10.47 6.50 6.63
C ASN A 24 -9.65 6.77 5.36
N VAL A 25 -10.14 7.62 4.48
CA VAL A 25 -9.40 8.01 3.27
C VAL A 25 -8.46 9.18 3.60
N SER A 26 -7.30 9.19 2.96
CA SER A 26 -6.32 10.27 3.11
C SER A 26 -6.38 11.23 1.92
N GLN A 27 -6.02 12.48 2.15
CA GLN A 27 -5.74 13.44 1.08
C GLN A 27 -4.25 13.43 0.74
N GLY A 28 -3.92 13.80 -0.50
CA GLY A 28 -2.54 13.95 -0.95
C GLY A 28 -2.45 14.43 -2.38
N TYR A 29 -1.21 14.61 -2.82
CA TYR A 29 -0.89 14.99 -4.19
C TYR A 29 -1.11 13.83 -5.16
N LEU A 30 -1.50 14.15 -6.39
CA LEU A 30 -1.45 13.24 -7.53
C LEU A 30 -0.10 13.35 -8.22
N SER A 31 0.57 12.21 -8.38
CA SER A 31 1.85 12.13 -9.08
C SER A 31 1.64 12.01 -10.60
N ASN A 32 2.57 12.60 -11.35
CA ASN A 32 2.64 12.50 -12.80
C ASN A 32 4.05 12.04 -13.24
N GLY A 33 4.50 10.94 -12.63
CA GLY A 33 5.85 10.42 -12.87
C GLY A 33 6.95 11.22 -12.17
N LEU A 34 8.14 11.14 -12.71
CA LEU A 34 9.32 11.83 -12.20
C LEU A 34 9.80 12.88 -13.22
N PHE A 35 10.45 13.94 -12.74
CA PHE A 35 11.11 14.87 -13.62
C PHE A 35 12.26 14.21 -14.38
N LEU A 36 12.28 14.35 -15.69
CA LEU A 36 13.33 13.80 -16.54
C LEU A 36 14.66 14.53 -16.30
N ASP A 37 14.62 15.86 -16.38
CA ASP A 37 15.80 16.73 -16.32
C ASP A 37 15.47 18.11 -15.71
N GLU A 38 16.50 18.93 -15.53
CA GLU A 38 16.35 20.29 -15.01
C GLU A 38 15.56 21.20 -15.96
N ALA A 39 15.64 20.98 -17.28
CA ALA A 39 14.91 21.79 -18.26
C ALA A 39 13.38 21.51 -18.20
N GLU A 40 12.98 20.33 -17.80
CA GLU A 40 11.57 20.02 -17.52
C GLU A 40 11.10 20.76 -16.26
N ILE A 41 11.92 20.79 -15.21
CA ILE A 41 11.60 21.49 -13.96
C ILE A 41 11.36 22.99 -14.22
N ASP A 42 12.24 23.62 -15.00
CA ASP A 42 12.13 25.05 -15.33
C ASP A 42 10.84 25.40 -16.10
N ARG A 43 10.25 24.44 -16.76
CA ARG A 43 9.01 24.60 -17.55
C ARG A 43 7.75 24.19 -16.83
N TYR A 44 7.90 23.57 -15.66
CA TYR A 44 6.76 23.04 -14.91
C TYR A 44 6.29 24.04 -13.85
N ASN A 45 5.03 23.88 -13.39
CA ASN A 45 4.52 24.66 -12.27
C ASN A 45 5.42 24.52 -11.04
N GLN A 46 5.58 25.59 -10.31
CA GLN A 46 6.39 25.58 -9.10
C GLN A 46 5.78 24.68 -8.04
N GLN A 47 6.52 23.68 -7.58
CA GLN A 47 6.12 22.84 -6.43
C GLN A 47 6.57 23.48 -5.11
N MET A 48 5.60 23.78 -4.22
CA MET A 48 5.86 24.50 -2.99
C MET A 48 6.83 23.78 -2.06
N GLY A 49 7.74 24.55 -1.45
CA GLY A 49 8.57 24.12 -0.31
C GLY A 49 9.63 23.09 -0.63
N SER A 50 10.06 22.95 -1.88
CA SER A 50 11.08 22.00 -2.27
C SER A 50 12.20 22.60 -3.10
N THR A 51 13.40 22.03 -2.95
CA THR A 51 14.47 22.18 -3.93
C THR A 51 14.35 21.02 -4.89
N LEU A 52 13.75 21.26 -6.05
CA LEU A 52 13.56 20.25 -7.08
C LEU A 52 14.87 19.88 -7.75
N GLY A 53 14.92 18.69 -8.29
CA GLY A 53 15.99 18.18 -9.15
C GLY A 53 15.48 17.02 -9.99
N ALA A 54 16.18 16.75 -11.09
CA ALA A 54 15.86 15.64 -11.97
C ALA A 54 15.68 14.32 -11.20
N GLY A 55 14.62 13.57 -11.48
CA GLY A 55 14.24 12.36 -10.75
C GLY A 55 13.42 12.58 -9.48
N ASP A 56 13.03 13.81 -9.14
CA ASP A 56 12.04 14.07 -8.10
C ASP A 56 10.62 13.80 -8.61
N ILE A 57 9.70 13.52 -7.68
CA ILE A 57 8.30 13.28 -8.03
C ILE A 57 7.67 14.57 -8.55
N LYS A 58 7.07 14.47 -9.72
CA LYS A 58 6.30 15.52 -10.36
C LYS A 58 4.84 15.41 -9.95
N TYR A 59 4.24 16.47 -9.41
CA TYR A 59 2.86 16.50 -8.98
C TYR A 59 1.99 17.31 -9.91
N LEU A 60 0.73 16.89 -10.08
CA LEU A 60 -0.26 17.63 -10.86
C LEU A 60 -0.72 18.88 -10.12
N ASN A 61 -0.81 20.00 -10.84
CA ASN A 61 -1.55 21.17 -10.40
C ASN A 61 -3.05 20.89 -10.68
N VAL A 62 -3.75 20.37 -9.64
CA VAL A 62 -5.15 19.95 -9.76
C VAL A 62 -6.08 21.15 -9.72
N SER A 63 -5.73 22.21 -9.01
CA SER A 63 -6.50 23.44 -8.96
C SER A 63 -6.66 24.03 -10.36
N ASN A 64 -5.61 24.07 -11.16
CA ASN A 64 -5.67 24.50 -12.56
C ASN A 64 -6.60 23.61 -13.41
N MET A 65 -6.60 22.31 -13.19
CA MET A 65 -7.49 21.38 -13.91
C MET A 65 -8.97 21.64 -13.62
N HIS A 66 -9.28 22.28 -12.49
CA HIS A 66 -10.62 22.69 -12.08
C HIS A 66 -10.91 24.18 -12.37
N GLY A 67 -10.04 24.86 -13.11
CA GLY A 67 -10.24 26.25 -13.51
C GLY A 67 -9.81 27.30 -12.48
N TYR A 68 -8.97 26.89 -11.50
CA TYR A 68 -8.39 27.78 -10.51
C TYR A 68 -6.90 27.97 -10.82
N ASP A 69 -6.60 28.87 -11.72
CA ASP A 69 -5.25 29.12 -12.24
C ASP A 69 -4.37 29.84 -11.20
N ASP A 70 -3.44 29.12 -10.59
CA ASP A 70 -2.54 29.65 -9.57
C ASP A 70 -1.05 29.33 -9.82
N ASP A 71 -0.73 28.60 -10.89
CA ASP A 71 0.62 28.22 -11.32
C ASP A 71 1.54 27.61 -10.24
N ILE A 72 0.97 27.17 -9.12
CA ILE A 72 1.70 26.58 -7.99
C ILE A 72 1.07 25.25 -7.60
N VAL A 73 1.91 24.24 -7.38
CA VAL A 73 1.51 22.99 -6.77
C VAL A 73 1.67 23.10 -5.25
N ASP A 74 0.56 23.21 -4.55
CA ASP A 74 0.53 23.34 -3.09
C ASP A 74 -0.60 22.50 -2.44
N ILE A 75 -0.94 22.80 -1.19
CA ILE A 75 -2.03 22.09 -0.48
C ILE A 75 -3.41 22.25 -1.14
N SER A 76 -3.57 23.22 -2.02
CA SER A 76 -4.79 23.43 -2.80
C SER A 76 -5.00 22.34 -3.85
N ASP A 77 -3.94 21.58 -4.18
CA ASP A 77 -3.96 20.50 -5.17
C ASP A 77 -4.20 19.12 -4.53
N TRP A 78 -4.41 19.06 -3.22
CA TRP A 78 -4.70 17.80 -2.57
C TRP A 78 -6.06 17.28 -2.98
N VAL A 79 -6.06 16.00 -3.32
CA VAL A 79 -7.26 15.23 -3.65
C VAL A 79 -7.41 14.04 -2.70
N TRP A 80 -8.60 13.47 -2.64
CA TRP A 80 -8.85 12.27 -1.88
C TRP A 80 -8.29 11.04 -2.57
N ALA A 81 -7.59 10.19 -1.81
CA ALA A 81 -7.13 8.91 -2.30
C ALA A 81 -8.31 8.02 -2.72
N LYS A 82 -8.08 7.15 -3.71
CA LYS A 82 -9.11 6.29 -4.26
C LYS A 82 -9.70 5.32 -3.23
N ASN A 83 -8.85 4.75 -2.36
CA ASN A 83 -9.26 3.80 -1.34
C ASN A 83 -8.66 4.19 0.02
N PRO A 84 -9.37 3.92 1.12
CA PRO A 84 -8.85 4.14 2.45
C PRO A 84 -7.74 3.14 2.81
N THR A 85 -7.01 3.43 3.87
CA THR A 85 -5.99 2.52 4.41
C THR A 85 -6.60 1.41 5.29
N VAL A 86 -7.86 1.58 5.71
CA VAL A 86 -8.65 0.55 6.39
C VAL A 86 -9.55 -0.12 5.35
N PRO A 87 -9.53 -1.45 5.21
CA PRO A 87 -10.33 -2.13 4.20
C PRO A 87 -11.82 -1.85 4.33
N GLU A 88 -12.48 -1.50 3.22
CA GLU A 88 -13.94 -1.38 3.18
C GLU A 88 -14.64 -2.73 3.05
N ILE A 89 -13.96 -3.72 2.49
CA ILE A 89 -14.49 -5.07 2.32
C ILE A 89 -13.53 -6.06 2.97
N VAL A 90 -14.06 -6.83 3.91
CA VAL A 90 -13.40 -7.99 4.50
C VAL A 90 -14.27 -9.20 4.22
N TYR A 91 -13.69 -10.26 3.69
CA TYR A 91 -14.44 -11.46 3.33
C TYR A 91 -13.64 -12.72 3.65
N GLY A 92 -14.37 -13.82 3.85
CA GLY A 92 -13.77 -15.13 4.06
C GLY A 92 -14.74 -16.24 3.69
N PHE A 93 -14.19 -17.33 3.23
CA PHE A 93 -14.95 -18.55 2.92
C PHE A 93 -14.07 -19.77 3.10
N GLY A 94 -14.70 -20.89 3.50
CA GLY A 94 -13.96 -22.12 3.69
C GLY A 94 -14.89 -23.30 3.92
N PRO A 95 -15.12 -24.14 2.90
CA PRO A 95 -15.85 -25.39 3.06
C PRO A 95 -15.04 -26.42 3.85
N SER A 96 -15.77 -27.29 4.54
CA SER A 96 -15.27 -28.52 5.10
C SER A 96 -16.05 -29.69 4.49
N ILE A 97 -15.33 -30.64 3.91
CA ILE A 97 -15.89 -31.76 3.16
C ILE A 97 -15.43 -33.06 3.82
N ARG A 98 -16.37 -33.96 4.06
CA ARG A 98 -16.07 -35.32 4.54
C ARG A 98 -16.60 -36.33 3.54
N TRP A 99 -15.71 -37.21 3.11
CA TRP A 99 -16.07 -38.32 2.22
C TRP A 99 -15.47 -39.62 2.72
N LYS A 100 -16.33 -40.51 3.22
CA LYS A 100 -15.91 -41.74 3.88
C LYS A 100 -14.96 -41.46 5.04
N ASN A 101 -13.72 -41.89 4.91
CA ASN A 101 -12.64 -41.75 5.89
C ASN A 101 -11.76 -40.53 5.70
N LEU A 102 -11.95 -39.79 4.60
CA LEU A 102 -11.23 -38.55 4.31
C LEU A 102 -12.03 -37.35 4.79
N ASP A 103 -11.36 -36.40 5.36
CA ASP A 103 -11.86 -35.06 5.63
C ASP A 103 -10.87 -34.02 5.08
N PHE A 104 -11.42 -32.99 4.46
CA PHE A 104 -10.67 -31.89 3.89
C PHE A 104 -11.36 -30.57 4.23
N SER A 105 -10.59 -29.62 4.69
CA SER A 105 -11.06 -28.27 4.91
C SER A 105 -10.03 -27.25 4.49
N PHE A 106 -10.52 -26.08 4.08
CA PHE A 106 -9.66 -24.94 3.86
C PHE A 106 -10.39 -23.63 4.19
N PHE A 107 -9.64 -22.58 4.44
CA PHE A 107 -10.20 -21.27 4.72
C PHE A 107 -9.41 -20.19 4.00
N PHE A 108 -10.10 -19.42 3.16
CA PHE A 108 -9.61 -18.21 2.55
C PHE A 108 -10.12 -16.99 3.30
N GLN A 109 -9.25 -16.01 3.45
CA GLN A 109 -9.57 -14.68 3.96
C GLN A 109 -8.99 -13.64 3.01
N GLY A 110 -9.76 -12.59 2.75
CA GLY A 110 -9.32 -11.51 1.90
C GLY A 110 -9.85 -10.16 2.33
N VAL A 111 -9.23 -9.14 1.79
CA VAL A 111 -9.66 -7.75 1.91
C VAL A 111 -9.67 -7.11 0.52
N ALA A 112 -10.54 -6.13 0.34
CA ALA A 112 -10.62 -5.35 -0.88
C ALA A 112 -10.96 -3.88 -0.58
N LYS A 113 -10.77 -3.03 -1.59
CA LYS A 113 -10.93 -1.58 -1.45
C LYS A 113 -10.12 -1.03 -0.29
N THR A 114 -8.81 -1.27 -0.32
CA THR A 114 -7.86 -0.75 0.65
C THR A 114 -6.56 -0.35 -0.03
N SER A 115 -5.90 0.64 0.50
CA SER A 115 -4.59 1.09 0.07
C SER A 115 -3.54 0.79 1.14
N LEU A 116 -2.35 0.42 0.69
CA LEU A 116 -1.15 0.39 1.50
C LEU A 116 -0.36 1.66 1.25
N PHE A 117 -0.02 2.37 2.31
CA PHE A 117 0.87 3.52 2.24
C PHE A 117 2.31 3.08 2.55
N MET A 118 3.20 3.20 1.58
CA MET A 118 4.62 2.89 1.74
C MET A 118 5.32 4.08 2.42
N SER A 119 6.01 3.82 3.53
CA SER A 119 6.71 4.87 4.29
C SER A 119 7.98 4.32 4.94
N GLY A 120 8.84 5.23 5.41
CA GLY A 120 10.08 4.83 6.08
C GLY A 120 11.19 4.37 5.14
N PHE A 121 11.04 4.59 3.84
CA PHE A 121 12.12 4.43 2.86
C PHE A 121 13.02 5.67 2.88
N HIS A 122 14.31 5.46 2.72
CA HIS A 122 15.35 6.49 2.79
C HIS A 122 16.40 6.27 1.71
N PRO A 123 17.15 7.30 1.30
CA PRO A 123 16.99 8.71 1.58
C PRO A 123 16.18 9.42 0.47
N PHE A 124 15.02 9.96 0.80
CA PHE A 124 14.17 10.70 -0.10
C PHE A 124 13.88 12.14 0.41
N GLY A 125 14.93 12.84 0.85
CA GLY A 125 14.81 14.22 1.31
C GLY A 125 14.55 14.38 2.81
N ASP A 126 14.86 13.40 3.61
CA ASP A 126 14.66 13.39 5.07
C ASP A 126 15.95 13.59 5.87
N ASN A 127 17.03 13.94 5.19
CA ASN A 127 18.36 14.12 5.78
C ASN A 127 18.95 12.84 6.44
N SER A 128 18.38 11.67 6.14
CA SER A 128 18.79 10.38 6.70
C SER A 128 20.16 9.94 6.16
N LEU A 129 20.93 9.28 7.02
CA LEU A 129 22.18 8.59 6.67
C LEU A 129 22.00 7.07 6.54
N ARG A 130 20.75 6.61 6.47
CA ARG A 130 20.45 5.18 6.36
C ARG A 130 20.77 4.65 4.96
N ASN A 131 21.11 3.37 4.91
CA ASN A 131 21.30 2.65 3.66
C ASN A 131 19.95 2.47 2.94
N VAL A 132 20.02 2.43 1.61
CA VAL A 132 18.86 2.15 0.76
C VAL A 132 18.66 0.64 0.61
N LEU A 133 17.40 0.21 0.58
CA LEU A 133 17.07 -1.18 0.32
C LEU A 133 17.38 -1.56 -1.15
N GLN A 134 17.80 -2.80 -1.39
CA GLN A 134 18.24 -3.26 -2.71
C GLN A 134 17.18 -3.07 -3.80
N PHE A 135 15.91 -3.37 -3.51
CA PHE A 135 14.84 -3.23 -4.48
C PHE A 135 14.57 -1.76 -4.86
N VAL A 136 14.78 -0.82 -3.90
CA VAL A 136 14.73 0.62 -4.17
C VAL A 136 15.92 1.04 -5.05
N ALA A 137 17.12 0.55 -4.72
CA ALA A 137 18.32 0.85 -5.49
C ALA A 137 18.23 0.37 -6.94
N ASN A 138 17.56 -0.76 -7.18
CA ASN A 138 17.44 -1.36 -8.50
C ASN A 138 16.41 -0.67 -9.41
N ASP A 139 15.37 -0.07 -8.85
CA ASP A 139 14.24 0.49 -9.62
C ASP A 139 13.99 1.97 -9.25
N ARG A 140 15.05 2.71 -9.07
CA ARG A 140 14.98 4.16 -8.87
C ARG A 140 15.41 4.92 -10.12
N TRP A 141 14.97 6.15 -10.19
CA TRP A 141 15.58 7.11 -11.09
C TRP A 141 17.06 7.38 -10.73
N SER A 142 17.92 7.48 -11.72
CA SER A 142 19.33 7.89 -11.54
C SER A 142 19.84 8.59 -12.79
N PRO A 143 20.93 9.36 -12.72
CA PRO A 143 21.52 10.00 -13.91
C PRO A 143 21.93 9.02 -15.02
N THR A 144 22.19 7.76 -14.66
CA THR A 144 22.52 6.67 -15.62
C THR A 144 21.30 5.86 -16.04
N ASN A 145 20.14 6.05 -15.39
CA ASN A 145 18.86 5.44 -15.74
C ASN A 145 17.74 6.45 -15.50
N GLN A 146 17.58 7.37 -16.45
CA GLN A 146 16.60 8.47 -16.42
C GLN A 146 15.18 7.98 -16.76
N ASN A 147 14.71 6.97 -16.05
CA ASN A 147 13.36 6.44 -16.22
C ASN A 147 12.36 7.27 -15.43
N VAL A 148 11.51 8.03 -16.11
CA VAL A 148 10.44 8.87 -15.51
C VAL A 148 9.34 8.05 -14.85
N ASP A 149 9.22 6.78 -15.22
CA ASP A 149 8.24 5.82 -14.66
C ASP A 149 8.87 4.87 -13.63
N ALA A 150 10.10 5.19 -13.15
CA ALA A 150 10.73 4.38 -12.10
C ALA A 150 9.85 4.31 -10.85
N LYS A 151 9.86 3.17 -10.16
CA LYS A 151 9.04 2.97 -8.96
C LYS A 151 9.51 3.79 -7.75
N TYR A 152 10.72 4.32 -7.82
CA TYR A 152 11.32 5.13 -6.75
C TYR A 152 11.99 6.36 -7.33
N PRO A 153 11.87 7.53 -6.66
CA PRO A 153 12.49 8.76 -7.10
C PRO A 153 14.03 8.72 -6.90
N ARG A 154 14.70 9.76 -7.32
CA ARG A 154 16.14 9.91 -7.06
C ARG A 154 16.44 9.86 -5.56
N LEU A 155 17.57 9.29 -5.20
CA LEU A 155 18.07 9.34 -3.83
C LEU A 155 18.59 10.75 -3.53
N THR A 156 18.08 11.37 -2.48
CA THR A 156 18.51 12.69 -2.05
C THR A 156 18.43 12.84 -0.54
N ARG A 157 19.37 13.58 0.03
CA ARG A 157 19.34 14.00 1.43
C ARG A 157 18.69 15.37 1.62
N LYS A 158 18.58 16.15 0.54
CA LYS A 158 17.94 17.47 0.56
C LYS A 158 16.45 17.33 0.79
N THR A 159 15.86 18.29 1.49
CA THR A 159 14.40 18.36 1.66
C THR A 159 13.75 18.47 0.29
N SER A 160 12.89 17.52 -0.03
CA SER A 160 12.10 17.50 -1.24
C SER A 160 10.70 16.96 -0.95
N LEU A 161 9.77 17.10 -1.90
CA LEU A 161 8.43 16.51 -1.80
C LEU A 161 8.42 14.99 -2.03
N ASN A 162 9.58 14.36 -2.24
CA ASN A 162 9.70 12.91 -2.38
C ASN A 162 9.53 12.14 -1.06
N ASN A 163 9.40 12.84 0.06
CA ASN A 163 9.34 12.21 1.37
C ASN A 163 8.16 11.23 1.46
N THR A 164 8.45 10.03 1.97
CA THR A 164 7.50 8.94 2.16
C THR A 164 6.76 8.99 3.49
N ASN A 165 7.00 10.01 4.33
CA ASN A 165 6.42 10.08 5.66
C ASN A 165 5.11 10.89 5.66
N PRO A 166 3.93 10.24 5.73
CA PRO A 166 2.65 10.92 5.72
C PRO A 166 2.39 11.79 6.98
N GLY A 167 3.10 11.50 8.08
CA GLY A 167 2.97 12.25 9.33
C GLY A 167 3.70 13.58 9.34
N ASN A 168 4.48 13.89 8.33
CA ASN A 168 5.29 15.09 8.30
C ASN A 168 4.72 16.12 7.34
N SER A 169 3.87 16.98 7.84
CA SER A 169 3.42 18.25 7.20
C SER A 169 2.81 18.09 5.80
N GLY A 170 1.85 17.17 5.62
CA GLY A 170 1.01 17.19 4.44
C GLY A 170 1.68 16.83 3.11
N ARG A 171 2.67 15.94 3.14
CA ARG A 171 3.37 15.48 1.93
C ARG A 171 2.97 14.07 1.50
N THR A 172 1.72 13.70 1.73
CA THR A 172 1.14 12.44 1.24
C THR A 172 1.03 12.50 -0.28
N SER A 173 1.25 11.39 -0.95
CA SER A 173 1.14 11.28 -2.40
C SER A 173 0.68 9.89 -2.80
N ASP A 174 -0.07 9.80 -3.89
CA ASP A 174 -0.46 8.53 -4.50
C ASP A 174 0.74 7.73 -5.01
N TYR A 175 1.86 8.40 -5.28
CA TYR A 175 3.11 7.76 -5.67
C TYR A 175 3.57 6.68 -4.68
N TRP A 176 3.30 6.86 -3.40
CA TRP A 176 3.64 5.92 -2.34
C TRP A 176 2.49 4.99 -1.93
N MET A 177 1.35 5.12 -2.59
CA MET A 177 0.20 4.25 -2.33
C MET A 177 0.21 3.04 -3.27
N ARG A 178 -0.17 1.89 -2.74
CA ARG A 178 -0.31 0.63 -3.47
C ARG A 178 -1.67 0.02 -3.16
N ASP A 179 -2.17 -0.80 -4.09
CA ASP A 179 -3.36 -1.62 -3.84
C ASP A 179 -3.06 -2.62 -2.72
N GLY A 180 -3.76 -2.49 -1.61
CA GLY A 180 -3.63 -3.35 -0.44
C GLY A 180 -4.53 -4.58 -0.47
N SER A 181 -5.29 -4.78 -1.54
CA SER A 181 -6.21 -5.92 -1.66
C SER A 181 -5.45 -7.23 -1.76
N PHE A 182 -5.95 -8.25 -1.06
CA PHE A 182 -5.39 -9.60 -1.14
C PHE A 182 -6.44 -10.67 -0.88
N LEU A 183 -6.11 -11.90 -1.31
CA LEU A 183 -6.78 -13.13 -0.92
C LEU A 183 -5.72 -14.11 -0.40
N LYS A 184 -5.92 -14.67 0.79
CA LYS A 184 -4.95 -15.53 1.44
C LYS A 184 -5.56 -16.86 1.86
N LEU A 185 -4.88 -17.96 1.51
CA LEU A 185 -5.20 -19.28 2.06
C LEU A 185 -4.62 -19.35 3.47
N LYS A 186 -5.48 -19.06 4.45
CA LYS A 186 -5.11 -18.97 5.86
C LYS A 186 -4.87 -20.32 6.48
N ASN A 187 -5.75 -21.27 6.20
CA ASN A 187 -5.66 -22.61 6.76
C ASN A 187 -6.09 -23.64 5.72
N MET A 188 -5.45 -24.80 5.76
CA MET A 188 -5.85 -25.99 5.01
C MET A 188 -5.51 -27.22 5.84
N GLU A 189 -6.40 -28.19 5.86
CA GLU A 189 -6.20 -29.46 6.56
C GLU A 189 -6.76 -30.62 5.72
N LEU A 190 -6.01 -31.71 5.67
CA LEU A 190 -6.41 -32.98 5.09
C LEU A 190 -6.23 -34.07 6.15
N GLY A 191 -7.32 -34.74 6.51
CA GLY A 191 -7.34 -35.81 7.49
C GLY A 191 -7.79 -37.15 6.90
N TYR A 192 -7.28 -38.23 7.46
CA TYR A 192 -7.72 -39.61 7.18
C TYR A 192 -7.96 -40.34 8.45
N THR A 193 -9.19 -40.85 8.60
CA THR A 193 -9.64 -41.62 9.80
C THR A 193 -9.62 -43.12 9.49
N PHE A 194 -8.84 -43.88 10.27
CA PHE A 194 -8.83 -45.34 10.22
C PHE A 194 -9.23 -45.90 11.56
N LYS A 195 -10.41 -46.53 11.66
CA LYS A 195 -10.99 -47.00 12.93
C LYS A 195 -11.13 -45.87 13.94
N ARG A 196 -10.34 -45.90 15.03
CA ARG A 196 -10.32 -44.92 16.13
C ARG A 196 -9.15 -43.94 16.01
N MET A 197 -8.39 -44.01 14.94
CA MET A 197 -7.21 -43.16 14.71
C MET A 197 -7.46 -42.22 13.55
N ARG A 198 -7.11 -40.96 13.74
CA ARG A 198 -7.10 -39.94 12.67
C ARG A 198 -5.69 -39.41 12.48
N PHE A 199 -5.20 -39.47 11.26
CA PHE A 199 -3.96 -38.86 10.82
C PHE A 199 -4.31 -37.62 10.02
N TYR A 200 -3.58 -36.53 10.22
CA TYR A 200 -3.83 -35.32 9.46
C TYR A 200 -2.56 -34.54 9.18
N ILE A 201 -2.60 -33.80 8.07
CA ILE A 201 -1.64 -32.75 7.74
C ILE A 201 -2.39 -31.43 7.67
N SER A 202 -1.79 -30.38 8.20
CA SER A 202 -2.37 -29.05 8.11
C SER A 202 -1.31 -27.99 7.82
N GLY A 203 -1.77 -26.88 7.30
CA GLY A 203 -0.89 -25.75 7.04
C GLY A 203 -1.60 -24.43 7.25
N SER A 204 -0.82 -23.43 7.64
CA SER A 204 -1.30 -22.06 7.85
C SER A 204 -0.50 -21.06 7.00
N ASN A 205 -1.18 -20.01 6.53
CA ASN A 205 -0.63 -18.94 5.69
C ASN A 205 0.06 -19.47 4.40
N LEU A 206 -0.59 -20.40 3.70
CA LEU A 206 0.02 -21.17 2.64
C LEU A 206 0.23 -20.39 1.35
N LEU A 207 -0.77 -19.61 0.94
CA LEU A 207 -0.75 -18.86 -0.32
C LEU A 207 -1.27 -17.44 -0.09
N THR A 208 -0.70 -16.49 -0.81
CA THR A 208 -1.15 -15.09 -0.84
C THR A 208 -1.28 -14.65 -2.29
N PHE A 209 -2.45 -14.16 -2.67
CA PHE A 209 -2.72 -13.56 -3.97
C PHE A 209 -2.93 -12.06 -3.77
N SER A 210 -2.02 -11.24 -4.30
CA SER A 210 -2.05 -9.78 -4.22
C SER A 210 -1.32 -9.18 -5.42
N LYS A 211 -1.67 -7.95 -5.77
CA LYS A 211 -0.87 -7.13 -6.70
C LYS A 211 0.37 -6.54 -6.03
N PHE A 212 0.35 -6.49 -4.71
CA PHE A 212 1.46 -6.02 -3.91
C PHE A 212 2.38 -7.21 -3.56
N ASP A 213 3.65 -7.12 -3.93
CA ASP A 213 4.62 -8.23 -3.89
C ASP A 213 5.89 -7.95 -3.05
N LEU A 214 6.01 -6.74 -2.48
CA LEU A 214 7.21 -6.39 -1.71
C LEU A 214 7.27 -7.05 -0.34
N TRP A 215 6.12 -7.21 0.31
CA TRP A 215 5.96 -7.95 1.58
C TRP A 215 4.52 -8.48 1.70
N ASP A 216 4.24 -9.24 2.74
CA ASP A 216 2.87 -9.74 2.99
C ASP A 216 1.91 -8.56 3.20
N PRO A 217 0.91 -8.37 2.32
CA PRO A 217 -0.02 -7.24 2.39
C PRO A 217 -0.84 -7.19 3.69
N GLU A 218 -0.99 -8.31 4.37
CA GLU A 218 -1.66 -8.38 5.68
C GLU A 218 -0.91 -7.60 6.77
N GLN A 219 0.39 -7.34 6.57
CA GLN A 219 1.18 -6.51 7.49
C GLN A 219 0.86 -5.01 7.38
N GLY A 220 0.08 -4.62 6.37
CA GLY A 220 -0.28 -3.24 6.11
C GLY A 220 0.86 -2.40 5.52
N GLY A 221 0.70 -1.10 5.55
CA GLY A 221 1.68 -0.15 5.06
C GLY A 221 2.94 -0.03 5.94
N GLY A 222 3.81 0.88 5.56
CA GLY A 222 5.09 1.14 6.23
C GLY A 222 6.29 0.80 5.36
N SER A 223 7.39 0.39 5.99
CA SER A 223 8.66 0.06 5.31
C SER A 223 8.81 -1.41 4.93
N GLY A 224 7.87 -2.27 5.35
CA GLY A 224 8.01 -3.73 5.18
C GLY A 224 9.04 -4.38 6.11
N LEU A 225 9.74 -3.61 6.94
CA LEU A 225 10.75 -4.12 7.88
C LEU A 225 10.10 -4.67 9.16
N LYS A 226 9.15 -5.59 8.97
CA LYS A 226 8.46 -6.32 10.04
C LYS A 226 8.83 -7.80 9.95
N SER A 227 8.61 -8.53 11.04
CA SER A 227 8.76 -9.99 11.01
C SER A 227 7.82 -10.58 9.95
N PRO A 228 8.34 -11.37 9.00
CA PRO A 228 7.50 -11.95 7.95
C PRO A 228 6.47 -12.91 8.56
N THR A 229 5.29 -12.94 7.96
CA THR A 229 4.24 -13.90 8.31
C THR A 229 4.74 -15.32 8.04
N GLN A 230 4.76 -16.13 9.09
CA GLN A 230 5.27 -17.50 8.98
C GLN A 230 4.27 -18.41 8.25
N ARG A 231 4.81 -19.29 7.41
CA ARG A 231 4.10 -20.42 6.85
C ARG A 231 4.39 -21.64 7.72
N VAL A 232 3.34 -22.27 8.25
CA VAL A 232 3.49 -23.38 9.18
C VAL A 232 2.87 -24.63 8.57
N PHE A 233 3.55 -25.76 8.70
CA PHE A 233 3.06 -27.08 8.33
C PHE A 233 3.08 -27.98 9.57
N ASN A 234 1.98 -28.70 9.80
CA ASN A 234 1.85 -29.63 10.90
C ASN A 234 1.47 -31.01 10.40
N VAL A 235 1.96 -32.03 11.07
CA VAL A 235 1.51 -33.41 10.95
C VAL A 235 0.99 -33.82 12.32
N GLY A 236 -0.20 -34.41 12.37
CA GLY A 236 -0.82 -34.75 13.63
C GLY A 236 -1.49 -36.12 13.62
N PHE A 237 -1.63 -36.65 14.82
CA PHE A 237 -2.30 -37.91 15.10
C PHE A 237 -3.26 -37.73 16.26
N GLN A 238 -4.46 -38.25 16.11
CA GLN A 238 -5.50 -38.29 17.16
C GLN A 238 -5.99 -39.73 17.34
N MET A 239 -6.21 -40.10 18.58
CA MET A 239 -6.79 -41.40 18.91
C MET A 239 -7.95 -41.24 19.91
N THR A 240 -9.07 -41.88 19.62
CA THR A 240 -10.25 -41.86 20.50
C THR A 240 -10.30 -43.12 21.31
N PHE A 241 -10.30 -42.98 22.62
CA PHE A 241 -10.50 -44.08 23.57
C PHE A 241 -11.97 -44.04 24.03
N ASN A 242 -12.73 -45.12 23.77
CA ASN A 242 -14.04 -45.27 24.40
C ASN A 242 -13.86 -46.06 25.71
N ASN A 243 -14.36 -45.52 26.81
CA ASN A 243 -14.63 -46.27 28.02
C ASN A 243 -15.80 -47.21 27.77
#